data_540696d48f02be22cd4486dc250a739f
#
_entry.id   540696d48f02be22cd4486dc250a739f
#
_cell.length_a   1.000
_cell.length_b   1.000
_cell.length_c   1.000
_cell.angle_alpha   90.00
_cell.angle_beta   90.00
_cell.angle_gamma   90.00
#
_symmetry.space_group_name_H-M   'P 1'
#
loop_
_entity.id
_entity.type
_entity.pdbx_description
1 polymer ?
#
loop_
_entity_poly.entity_id
_entity_poly.type
_entity_poly.pdbx_seq_one_letter_code
_entity_poly.pdbx_strand_id
1 'polypeptide(L)'
;MVVEQDTVVEINSTSVADYGFHIKVKNTSSEDLEVYVRRAYANPTCAYDSGYFCWDFCYGADIDNSVGHVAIDAGMEKNDFSGHVYSPSTSATCVDSTRYVFYNGKDASDSLSVWVTISAGPTMGTIALQVNESRLYPNPAKNTISVEVQRSGELAIYNALGALVKRKSLLPGTNAVAVHDLSNGIYLYSIDGGTYKKLIVSH
;
A
#
# COMPACT_ATOMS: atom_id res chain seq x y z
N MET A 1 -11.99 -10.10 -5.87
CA MET A 1 -10.66 -10.57 -5.40
C MET A 1 -10.35 -9.95 -4.05
N VAL A 2 -9.55 -10.60 -3.21
CA VAL A 2 -9.01 -10.04 -1.96
C VAL A 2 -7.54 -10.42 -1.86
N VAL A 3 -6.70 -9.47 -1.38
CA VAL A 3 -5.32 -9.72 -0.93
C VAL A 3 -5.22 -9.36 0.55
N GLU A 4 -4.52 -10.17 1.31
CA GLU A 4 -4.46 -10.01 2.76
C GLU A 4 -3.21 -9.26 3.29
N GLN A 5 -2.31 -8.70 2.45
CA GLN A 5 -1.08 -8.10 2.95
C GLN A 5 -0.62 -6.86 2.19
N ASP A 6 -0.32 -5.80 2.95
CA ASP A 6 0.64 -4.78 2.53
C ASP A 6 2.03 -5.42 2.57
N THR A 7 2.69 -5.45 1.45
CA THR A 7 4.00 -6.11 1.35
C THR A 7 5.11 -5.09 1.43
N VAL A 8 5.96 -5.23 2.42
CA VAL A 8 7.16 -4.43 2.58
C VAL A 8 8.38 -5.31 2.39
N VAL A 9 9.26 -4.89 1.50
CA VAL A 9 10.54 -5.53 1.26
C VAL A 9 11.66 -4.62 1.72
N GLU A 10 12.37 -5.03 2.77
CA GLU A 10 13.55 -4.33 3.26
C GLU A 10 14.82 -4.97 2.71
N ILE A 11 15.61 -4.18 2.00
CA ILE A 11 16.91 -4.60 1.47
C ILE A 11 18.01 -3.93 2.30
N ASN A 12 18.57 -4.67 3.23
CA ASN A 12 19.60 -4.20 4.16
C ASN A 12 21.02 -4.53 3.68
N SER A 13 21.28 -4.51 2.39
CA SER A 13 22.57 -4.92 1.84
C SER A 13 23.13 -3.91 0.84
N THR A 14 24.45 -3.73 0.88
CA THR A 14 25.21 -2.99 -0.13
C THR A 14 25.74 -3.88 -1.26
N SER A 15 25.51 -5.19 -1.19
CA SER A 15 25.89 -6.14 -2.25
C SER A 15 24.73 -6.30 -3.24
N VAL A 16 25.07 -6.42 -4.51
CA VAL A 16 24.10 -6.77 -5.55
C VAL A 16 23.57 -8.17 -5.28
N ALA A 17 22.30 -8.27 -4.94
CA ALA A 17 21.61 -9.53 -4.70
C ALA A 17 20.18 -9.45 -5.18
N ASP A 18 19.60 -10.58 -5.56
CA ASP A 18 18.20 -10.72 -5.91
C ASP A 18 17.38 -10.87 -4.63
N TYR A 19 16.44 -9.97 -4.42
CA TYR A 19 15.50 -9.99 -3.31
C TYR A 19 14.10 -10.27 -3.81
N GLY A 20 13.58 -11.44 -3.47
CA GLY A 20 12.24 -11.87 -3.85
C GLY A 20 11.21 -11.64 -2.74
N PHE A 21 9.99 -11.33 -3.15
CA PHE A 21 8.81 -11.30 -2.29
C PHE A 21 7.63 -11.98 -2.99
N HIS A 22 6.64 -12.43 -2.22
CA HIS A 22 5.48 -13.14 -2.72
C HIS A 22 4.18 -12.41 -2.33
N ILE A 23 3.20 -12.46 -3.22
CA ILE A 23 1.85 -11.96 -2.96
C ILE A 23 0.87 -13.10 -3.21
N LYS A 24 0.02 -13.36 -2.22
CA LYS A 24 -1.05 -14.33 -2.31
C LYS A 24 -2.33 -13.65 -2.82
N VAL A 25 -2.94 -14.21 -3.84
CA VAL A 25 -4.18 -13.72 -4.44
C VAL A 25 -5.28 -14.73 -4.22
N LYS A 26 -6.43 -14.28 -3.68
CA LYS A 26 -7.61 -15.12 -3.44
C LYS A 26 -8.78 -14.67 -4.29
N ASN A 27 -9.41 -15.62 -4.96
CA ASN A 27 -10.68 -15.42 -5.62
C ASN A 27 -11.82 -15.57 -4.59
N THR A 28 -12.51 -14.49 -4.30
CA THR A 28 -13.67 -14.48 -3.37
C THR A 28 -15.02 -14.52 -4.07
N SER A 29 -15.02 -14.66 -5.40
CA SER A 29 -16.23 -14.81 -6.19
C SER A 29 -16.69 -16.27 -6.25
N SER A 30 -17.89 -16.49 -6.79
CA SER A 30 -18.46 -17.82 -7.05
C SER A 30 -18.08 -18.39 -8.42
N GLU A 31 -17.28 -17.68 -9.21
CA GLU A 31 -16.86 -18.06 -10.56
C GLU A 31 -15.33 -18.16 -10.64
N ASP A 32 -14.85 -19.00 -11.54
CA ASP A 32 -13.43 -19.12 -11.83
C ASP A 32 -12.93 -17.88 -12.56
N LEU A 33 -11.79 -17.35 -12.12
CA LEU A 33 -11.20 -16.13 -12.67
C LEU A 33 -9.91 -16.43 -13.46
N GLU A 34 -9.75 -15.71 -14.55
CA GLU A 34 -8.49 -15.58 -15.28
C GLU A 34 -7.82 -14.30 -14.84
N VAL A 35 -6.82 -14.41 -13.95
CA VAL A 35 -6.21 -13.25 -13.29
C VAL A 35 -4.92 -12.86 -13.99
N TYR A 36 -4.87 -11.63 -14.45
CA TYR A 36 -3.68 -10.95 -14.99
C TYR A 36 -3.07 -10.03 -13.94
N VAL A 37 -1.82 -9.67 -14.16
CA VAL A 37 -1.15 -8.69 -13.29
C VAL A 37 -0.52 -7.56 -14.10
N ARG A 38 -0.59 -6.35 -13.53
CA ARG A 38 0.07 -5.17 -14.06
C ARG A 38 0.89 -4.50 -12.97
N ARG A 39 2.13 -4.13 -13.32
CA ARG A 39 3.03 -3.35 -12.49
C ARG A 39 2.92 -1.85 -12.83
N ALA A 40 2.87 -1.01 -11.81
CA ALA A 40 2.92 0.44 -11.97
C ALA A 40 3.86 1.03 -10.89
N TYR A 41 4.83 1.80 -11.33
CA TYR A 41 5.77 2.47 -10.44
C TYR A 41 5.20 3.79 -9.93
N ALA A 42 5.51 4.12 -8.68
CA ALA A 42 5.25 5.43 -8.11
C ALA A 42 6.58 6.04 -7.64
N ASN A 43 7.02 7.09 -8.36
CA ASN A 43 8.18 7.91 -8.01
C ASN A 43 9.45 7.10 -7.65
N PRO A 44 10.04 6.35 -8.60
CA PRO A 44 11.25 5.60 -8.32
C PRO A 44 12.38 6.56 -7.94
N THR A 45 12.87 6.45 -6.71
CA THR A 45 14.02 7.19 -6.19
C THR A 45 15.28 6.33 -6.17
N CYS A 46 15.09 5.02 -6.16
CA CYS A 46 16.15 4.06 -6.33
C CYS A 46 16.32 3.76 -7.82
N ALA A 47 17.53 3.87 -8.34
CA ALA A 47 17.83 3.45 -9.70
C ALA A 47 17.83 1.91 -9.76
N TYR A 48 16.66 1.29 -9.71
CA TYR A 48 16.53 -0.15 -9.96
C TYR A 48 16.49 -0.38 -11.47
N ASP A 49 17.63 -0.64 -12.06
CA ASP A 49 17.72 -0.90 -13.50
C ASP A 49 17.16 -2.28 -13.90
N SER A 50 16.75 -3.12 -12.95
CA SER A 50 16.44 -4.52 -13.24
C SER A 50 15.58 -5.19 -12.16
N GLY A 51 14.32 -4.83 -12.08
CA GLY A 51 13.34 -5.63 -11.33
C GLY A 51 12.50 -6.49 -12.28
N TYR A 52 12.17 -7.72 -11.90
CA TYR A 52 11.25 -8.55 -12.66
C TYR A 52 10.14 -9.08 -11.75
N PHE A 53 9.06 -9.52 -12.32
CA PHE A 53 8.02 -10.24 -11.59
C PHE A 53 7.61 -11.51 -12.34
N CYS A 54 7.20 -12.50 -11.59
CA CYS A 54 6.67 -13.75 -12.14
C CYS A 54 5.19 -13.89 -11.74
N TRP A 55 4.38 -14.38 -12.67
CA TRP A 55 2.98 -14.73 -12.47
C TRP A 55 2.71 -16.07 -13.16
N ASP A 56 2.30 -16.08 -14.42
CA ASP A 56 2.28 -17.25 -15.31
C ASP A 56 3.68 -17.53 -15.89
N PHE A 57 4.42 -16.47 -16.19
CA PHE A 57 5.83 -16.44 -16.59
C PHE A 57 6.56 -15.34 -15.82
N CYS A 58 7.88 -15.27 -16.00
CA CYS A 58 8.68 -14.18 -15.46
C CYS A 58 8.85 -13.06 -16.49
N TYR A 59 8.52 -11.84 -16.12
CA TYR A 59 8.49 -10.64 -16.94
C TYR A 59 9.60 -9.69 -16.52
N GLY A 60 10.52 -9.37 -17.42
CA GLY A 60 11.65 -8.49 -17.16
C GLY A 60 11.28 -7.05 -16.86
N ALA A 61 12.30 -6.23 -16.65
CA ALA A 61 12.14 -4.82 -16.25
C ALA A 61 11.32 -3.98 -17.21
N ASP A 62 11.40 -4.29 -18.51
CA ASP A 62 10.73 -3.55 -19.58
C ASP A 62 9.27 -3.95 -19.81
N ILE A 63 8.75 -4.93 -19.07
CA ILE A 63 7.41 -5.45 -19.25
C ILE A 63 6.59 -5.23 -17.97
N ASP A 64 5.57 -4.39 -18.08
CA ASP A 64 4.72 -4.02 -16.95
C ASP A 64 3.40 -4.82 -16.89
N ASN A 65 3.04 -5.54 -17.93
CA ASN A 65 1.80 -6.31 -17.98
C ASN A 65 2.10 -7.78 -18.24
N SER A 66 1.49 -8.69 -17.47
CA SER A 66 1.52 -10.11 -17.83
C SER A 66 0.83 -10.34 -19.18
N VAL A 67 1.40 -11.19 -20.00
CA VAL A 67 0.80 -11.59 -21.28
C VAL A 67 -0.18 -12.73 -21.07
N GLY A 68 0.15 -13.63 -20.15
CA GLY A 68 -0.72 -14.72 -19.75
C GLY A 68 -1.41 -14.45 -18.41
N HIS A 69 -2.21 -15.40 -17.99
CA HIS A 69 -2.99 -15.35 -16.77
C HIS A 69 -2.78 -16.59 -15.90
N VAL A 70 -3.10 -16.48 -14.63
CA VAL A 70 -3.25 -17.62 -13.73
C VAL A 70 -4.74 -17.83 -13.46
N ALA A 71 -5.21 -19.07 -13.69
CA ALA A 71 -6.57 -19.44 -13.33
C ALA A 71 -6.68 -19.65 -11.83
N ILE A 72 -7.67 -19.00 -11.22
CA ILE A 72 -7.98 -19.14 -9.79
C ILE A 72 -9.45 -19.56 -9.66
N ASP A 73 -9.67 -20.81 -9.27
CA ASP A 73 -11.00 -21.35 -9.08
C ASP A 73 -11.78 -20.59 -7.98
N ALA A 74 -13.10 -20.66 -8.05
CA ALA A 74 -13.99 -20.01 -7.08
C ALA A 74 -13.62 -20.34 -5.62
N GLY A 75 -13.39 -19.33 -4.80
CA GLY A 75 -13.02 -19.47 -3.38
C GLY A 75 -11.58 -19.89 -3.10
N MET A 76 -10.79 -20.21 -4.13
CA MET A 76 -9.40 -20.67 -4.00
C MET A 76 -8.41 -19.50 -3.98
N GLU A 77 -7.18 -19.79 -3.54
CA GLU A 77 -6.07 -18.84 -3.52
C GLU A 77 -4.85 -19.40 -4.26
N LYS A 78 -4.03 -18.49 -4.77
CA LYS A 78 -2.75 -18.78 -5.42
C LYS A 78 -1.64 -17.94 -4.81
N ASN A 79 -0.47 -18.53 -4.67
CA ASN A 79 0.76 -17.89 -4.21
C ASN A 79 1.83 -17.93 -5.30
N ASP A 80 1.39 -17.84 -6.57
CA ASP A 80 2.28 -17.98 -7.72
C ASP A 80 2.99 -16.67 -8.07
N PHE A 81 2.54 -15.54 -7.50
CA PHE A 81 3.19 -14.26 -7.72
C PHE A 81 4.49 -14.16 -6.92
N SER A 82 5.55 -13.80 -7.62
CA SER A 82 6.77 -13.29 -6.99
C SER A 82 7.25 -12.01 -7.68
N GLY A 83 7.65 -11.05 -6.88
CA GLY A 83 8.36 -9.87 -7.36
C GLY A 83 9.83 -9.95 -6.95
N HIS A 84 10.71 -9.46 -7.81
CA HIS A 84 12.14 -9.52 -7.62
C HIS A 84 12.75 -8.15 -7.88
N VAL A 85 13.66 -7.74 -7.01
CA VAL A 85 14.43 -6.50 -7.15
C VAL A 85 15.89 -6.77 -6.88
N TYR A 86 16.74 -6.14 -7.69
CA TYR A 86 18.18 -6.17 -7.43
C TYR A 86 18.55 -4.97 -6.59
N SER A 87 19.34 -5.19 -5.54
CA SER A 87 19.87 -4.10 -4.74
C SER A 87 20.70 -3.17 -5.61
N PRO A 88 20.44 -1.86 -5.60
CA PRO A 88 21.33 -0.93 -6.25
C PRO A 88 22.70 -0.95 -5.56
N SER A 89 23.76 -0.85 -6.35
CA SER A 89 25.15 -0.80 -5.86
C SER A 89 25.50 0.55 -5.20
N THR A 90 24.52 1.27 -4.67
CA THR A 90 24.73 2.62 -4.11
C THR A 90 24.77 2.56 -2.59
N SER A 91 25.64 3.36 -2.01
CA SER A 91 25.71 3.59 -0.55
C SER A 91 24.61 4.55 -0.05
N ALA A 92 23.73 5.02 -0.93
CA ALA A 92 22.65 5.92 -0.59
C ALA A 92 21.40 5.14 -0.14
N THR A 93 20.74 5.62 0.90
CA THR A 93 19.41 5.12 1.26
C THR A 93 18.39 5.59 0.25
N CYS A 94 17.55 4.68 -0.22
CA CYS A 94 16.44 5.01 -1.10
C CYS A 94 15.20 4.21 -0.73
N VAL A 95 14.03 4.74 -1.09
CA VAL A 95 12.73 4.10 -0.86
C VAL A 95 11.89 4.24 -2.12
N ASP A 96 11.48 3.12 -2.68
CA ASP A 96 10.56 3.07 -3.81
C ASP A 96 9.28 2.37 -3.45
N SER A 97 8.20 2.70 -4.16
CA SER A 97 6.93 2.02 -4.06
C SER A 97 6.47 1.58 -5.43
N THR A 98 6.15 0.31 -5.53
CA THR A 98 5.60 -0.30 -6.74
C THR A 98 4.19 -0.81 -6.45
N ARG A 99 3.25 -0.50 -7.32
CA ARG A 99 1.89 -1.00 -7.25
C ARG A 99 1.72 -2.16 -8.22
N TYR A 100 1.32 -3.30 -7.72
CA TYR A 100 0.86 -4.42 -8.53
C TYR A 100 -0.67 -4.43 -8.53
N VAL A 101 -1.26 -4.51 -9.72
CA VAL A 101 -2.71 -4.57 -9.91
C VAL A 101 -3.05 -5.92 -10.52
N PHE A 102 -3.76 -6.74 -9.75
CA PHE A 102 -4.32 -8.01 -10.21
C PHE A 102 -5.73 -7.75 -10.70
N TYR A 103 -6.08 -8.21 -11.88
CA TYR A 103 -7.37 -7.93 -12.48
C TYR A 103 -7.94 -9.15 -13.23
N ASN A 104 -9.25 -9.25 -13.24
CA ASN A 104 -9.97 -10.26 -13.97
C ASN A 104 -9.92 -9.95 -15.47
N GLY A 105 -9.47 -10.89 -16.29
CA GLY A 105 -9.36 -10.71 -17.74
C GLY A 105 -10.71 -10.51 -18.45
N LYS A 106 -11.81 -10.95 -17.85
CA LYS A 106 -13.16 -10.75 -18.40
C LYS A 106 -13.78 -9.41 -17.96
N ASP A 107 -13.36 -8.86 -16.83
CA ASP A 107 -13.82 -7.60 -16.28
C ASP A 107 -12.69 -6.91 -15.50
N ALA A 108 -11.99 -6.00 -16.14
CA ALA A 108 -10.87 -5.27 -15.53
C ALA A 108 -11.30 -4.34 -14.38
N SER A 109 -12.59 -4.09 -14.18
CA SER A 109 -13.09 -3.35 -13.01
C SER A 109 -13.05 -4.22 -11.74
N ASP A 110 -13.14 -5.55 -11.88
CA ASP A 110 -12.83 -6.51 -10.82
C ASP A 110 -11.33 -6.64 -10.66
N SER A 111 -10.75 -5.72 -9.90
CA SER A 111 -9.30 -5.64 -9.68
C SER A 111 -8.98 -5.30 -8.24
N LEU A 112 -7.76 -5.64 -7.86
CA LEU A 112 -7.20 -5.25 -6.59
C LEU A 112 -5.78 -4.71 -6.79
N SER A 113 -5.35 -3.82 -5.91
CA SER A 113 -4.02 -3.25 -5.95
C SER A 113 -3.26 -3.57 -4.67
N VAL A 114 -2.00 -3.96 -4.82
CA VAL A 114 -1.06 -4.18 -3.72
C VAL A 114 0.11 -3.23 -3.88
N TRP A 115 0.41 -2.49 -2.84
CA TRP A 115 1.61 -1.66 -2.78
C TRP A 115 2.75 -2.45 -2.15
N VAL A 116 3.89 -2.44 -2.81
CA VAL A 116 5.14 -2.99 -2.29
C VAL A 116 6.12 -1.85 -2.12
N THR A 117 6.55 -1.63 -0.90
CA THR A 117 7.58 -0.62 -0.59
C THR A 117 8.92 -1.33 -0.45
N ILE A 118 9.90 -0.84 -1.17
CA ILE A 118 11.25 -1.37 -1.21
C ILE A 118 12.19 -0.28 -0.69
N SER A 119 12.89 -0.58 0.40
CA SER A 119 13.91 0.32 0.95
C SER A 119 15.28 -0.33 0.86
N ALA A 120 16.25 0.41 0.33
CA ALA A 120 17.64 -0.03 0.27
C ALA A 120 18.56 1.01 0.91
N GLY A 121 19.60 0.53 1.59
CA GLY A 121 20.58 1.40 2.20
C GLY A 121 21.60 0.65 3.06
N PRO A 122 22.70 1.29 3.45
CA PRO A 122 23.63 0.72 4.40
C PRO A 122 22.92 0.50 5.74
N THR A 123 23.15 -0.65 6.34
CA THR A 123 22.57 -1.08 7.61
C THR A 123 22.83 -0.06 8.73
N MET A 124 21.90 0.78 8.99
CA MET A 124 21.83 1.55 10.24
C MET A 124 20.55 1.14 10.94
N GLY A 125 20.62 0.08 11.74
CA GLY A 125 19.59 -0.33 12.69
C GLY A 125 18.20 -0.45 12.06
N THR A 126 17.48 -1.48 12.37
CA THR A 126 16.07 -1.72 12.02
C THR A 126 15.34 -0.39 11.77
N ILE A 127 15.15 0.00 10.51
CA ILE A 127 13.99 0.81 10.18
C ILE A 127 12.82 -0.18 10.32
N ALA A 128 12.41 -0.42 11.57
CA ALA A 128 11.05 -0.86 11.76
C ALA A 128 10.26 0.12 10.91
N LEU A 129 9.54 -0.36 9.91
CA LEU A 129 8.43 0.40 9.39
C LEU A 129 7.64 0.79 10.63
N GLN A 130 7.90 1.99 11.07
CA GLN A 130 7.00 2.60 12.00
C GLN A 130 5.75 2.78 11.17
N VAL A 131 4.90 1.74 11.19
CA VAL A 131 3.48 1.97 11.06
C VAL A 131 3.31 3.23 11.88
N ASN A 132 2.98 4.33 11.22
CA ASN A 132 2.73 5.58 11.91
C ASN A 132 1.61 5.21 12.87
N GLU A 133 1.99 4.74 14.10
CA GLU A 133 1.00 4.41 15.12
C GLU A 133 0.32 5.72 15.45
N SER A 134 -0.53 6.11 14.54
CA SER A 134 -1.32 7.30 14.69
C SER A 134 -2.44 6.99 15.64
N ARG A 135 -2.47 7.69 16.73
CA ARG A 135 -3.58 7.70 17.68
C ARG A 135 -4.46 8.90 17.39
N LEU A 136 -5.75 8.67 17.28
CA LEU A 136 -6.75 9.71 17.12
C LEU A 136 -7.74 9.59 18.28
N TYR A 137 -7.86 10.68 19.03
CA TYR A 137 -8.76 10.75 20.19
C TYR A 137 -9.28 12.19 20.41
N PRO A 138 -10.42 12.36 21.05
CA PRO A 138 -11.40 11.35 21.39
C PRO A 138 -12.14 10.82 20.15
N ASN A 139 -12.63 9.59 20.24
CA ASN A 139 -13.54 9.01 19.25
C ASN A 139 -14.61 8.21 20.03
N PRO A 140 -15.86 8.67 20.12
CA PRO A 140 -16.49 9.81 19.40
C PRO A 140 -15.90 11.19 19.73
N ALA A 141 -15.86 12.03 18.70
CA ALA A 141 -15.37 13.39 18.75
C ALA A 141 -16.52 14.42 18.83
N LYS A 142 -16.30 15.51 19.56
CA LYS A 142 -17.25 16.63 19.60
C LYS A 142 -16.75 17.80 18.74
N ASN A 143 -15.82 18.56 19.25
CA ASN A 143 -15.36 19.80 18.60
C ASN A 143 -13.98 19.64 17.96
N THR A 144 -13.11 18.88 18.59
CA THR A 144 -11.71 18.75 18.20
C THR A 144 -11.26 17.32 18.44
N ILE A 145 -10.39 16.82 17.56
CA ILE A 145 -9.64 15.59 17.74
C ILE A 145 -8.16 15.91 17.89
N SER A 146 -7.48 15.12 18.67
CA SER A 146 -6.02 15.08 18.75
C SER A 146 -5.53 13.93 17.90
N VAL A 147 -4.61 14.21 16.98
CA VAL A 147 -3.96 13.22 16.13
C VAL A 147 -2.49 13.20 16.49
N GLU A 148 -2.04 12.10 17.07
CA GLU A 148 -0.65 11.89 17.43
C GLU A 148 0.04 11.12 16.31
N VAL A 149 1.15 11.67 15.78
CA VAL A 149 1.96 11.07 14.74
C VAL A 149 3.44 11.17 15.07
N GLN A 150 4.22 10.21 14.67
CA GLN A 150 5.66 10.19 14.94
C GLN A 150 6.46 10.98 13.90
N ARG A 151 5.91 11.17 12.71
CA ARG A 151 6.51 11.93 11.61
C ARG A 151 5.48 12.85 10.96
N SER A 152 5.98 13.84 10.21
CA SER A 152 5.11 14.70 9.42
C SER A 152 4.30 13.87 8.42
N GLY A 153 3.05 14.27 8.21
CA GLY A 153 2.14 13.55 7.31
C GLY A 153 0.89 14.38 7.02
N GLU A 154 -0.10 13.76 6.42
CA GLU A 154 -1.37 14.38 6.07
C GLU A 154 -2.56 13.55 6.56
N LEU A 155 -3.43 14.16 7.33
CA LEU A 155 -4.74 13.60 7.68
C LEU A 155 -5.75 13.93 6.57
N ALA A 156 -6.46 12.92 6.08
CA ALA A 156 -7.62 13.07 5.21
C ALA A 156 -8.84 12.44 5.88
N ILE A 157 -9.97 13.18 5.90
CA ILE A 157 -11.25 12.72 6.46
C ILE A 157 -12.29 12.69 5.32
N TYR A 158 -13.01 11.58 5.22
CA TYR A 158 -14.00 11.32 4.19
C TYR A 158 -15.38 11.07 4.82
N ASN A 159 -16.43 11.50 4.16
CA ASN A 159 -17.80 11.16 4.56
C ASN A 159 -18.15 9.71 4.18
N ALA A 160 -19.36 9.27 4.54
CA ALA A 160 -19.86 7.92 4.24
C ALA A 160 -19.97 7.61 2.73
N LEU A 161 -19.99 8.63 1.87
CA LEU A 161 -20.02 8.49 0.41
C LEU A 161 -18.61 8.47 -0.20
N GLY A 162 -17.55 8.50 0.63
CA GLY A 162 -16.16 8.53 0.19
C GLY A 162 -15.67 9.90 -0.29
N ALA A 163 -16.48 10.97 -0.17
CA ALA A 163 -16.04 12.31 -0.52
C ALA A 163 -15.10 12.86 0.56
N LEU A 164 -13.98 13.44 0.14
CA LEU A 164 -13.06 14.13 1.03
C LEU A 164 -13.72 15.38 1.62
N VAL A 165 -13.84 15.44 2.94
CA VAL A 165 -14.47 16.58 3.65
C VAL A 165 -13.48 17.42 4.43
N LYS A 166 -12.32 16.86 4.77
CA LYS A 166 -11.26 17.63 5.47
C LYS A 166 -9.89 17.06 5.17
N ARG A 167 -8.90 17.96 5.08
CA ARG A 167 -7.48 17.64 4.91
C ARG A 167 -6.66 18.52 5.84
N LYS A 168 -5.64 17.96 6.49
CA LYS A 168 -4.79 18.68 7.43
C LYS A 168 -3.38 18.10 7.42
N SER A 169 -2.38 18.96 7.22
CA SER A 169 -0.98 18.60 7.42
C SER A 169 -0.72 18.40 8.92
N LEU A 170 0.01 17.36 9.25
CA LEU A 170 0.39 16.96 10.59
C LEU A 170 1.90 17.14 10.78
N LEU A 171 2.29 17.61 11.94
CA LEU A 171 3.68 17.65 12.39
C LEU A 171 3.94 16.52 13.40
N PRO A 172 5.19 16.06 13.58
CA PRO A 172 5.51 15.09 14.62
C PRO A 172 4.99 15.50 15.98
N GLY A 173 4.39 14.57 16.71
CA GLY A 173 3.72 14.81 17.99
C GLY A 173 2.21 14.92 17.87
N THR A 174 1.59 15.65 18.80
CA THR A 174 0.13 15.79 18.90
C THR A 174 -0.37 17.00 18.13
N ASN A 175 -1.28 16.78 17.18
CA ASN A 175 -1.89 17.80 16.34
C ASN A 175 -3.38 17.94 16.70
N ALA A 176 -3.83 19.14 17.00
CA ALA A 176 -5.24 19.42 17.20
C ALA A 176 -5.92 19.72 15.85
N VAL A 177 -7.03 19.03 15.58
CA VAL A 177 -7.82 19.18 14.37
C VAL A 177 -9.27 19.46 14.74
N ALA A 178 -9.79 20.61 14.33
CA ALA A 178 -11.18 20.98 14.56
C ALA A 178 -12.10 20.11 13.68
N VAL A 179 -13.17 19.60 14.27
CA VAL A 179 -14.21 18.79 13.60
C VAL A 179 -15.62 19.31 13.91
N HIS A 180 -15.75 20.47 14.58
CA HIS A 180 -17.02 21.09 14.90
C HIS A 180 -17.83 21.53 13.68
N ASP A 181 -17.17 21.68 12.54
CA ASP A 181 -17.76 21.99 11.24
C ASP A 181 -18.29 20.76 10.48
N LEU A 182 -18.03 19.56 11.00
CA LEU A 182 -18.57 18.32 10.44
C LEU A 182 -19.91 17.99 11.13
N SER A 183 -20.89 17.54 10.38
CA SER A 183 -22.18 17.08 10.93
C SER A 183 -22.01 15.82 11.77
N ASN A 184 -22.95 15.57 12.70
CA ASN A 184 -22.98 14.30 13.42
C ASN A 184 -23.03 13.12 12.45
N GLY A 185 -22.19 12.13 12.63
CA GLY A 185 -22.14 10.99 11.72
C GLY A 185 -20.86 10.16 11.81
N ILE A 186 -20.81 9.19 10.91
CA ILE A 186 -19.64 8.31 10.73
C ILE A 186 -18.82 8.82 9.55
N TYR A 187 -17.53 8.95 9.77
CA TYR A 187 -16.51 9.34 8.82
C TYR A 187 -15.44 8.27 8.74
N LEU A 188 -14.71 8.24 7.64
CA LEU A 188 -13.47 7.49 7.50
C LEU A 188 -12.31 8.48 7.49
N TYR A 189 -11.21 8.11 8.10
CA TYR A 189 -9.99 8.89 8.00
C TYR A 189 -8.80 8.02 7.65
N SER A 190 -7.84 8.60 6.96
CA SER A 190 -6.53 8.00 6.70
C SER A 190 -5.42 9.02 6.97
N ILE A 191 -4.24 8.53 7.26
CA ILE A 191 -3.01 9.33 7.39
C ILE A 191 -2.07 8.85 6.29
N ASP A 192 -1.58 9.79 5.48
CA ASP A 192 -0.71 9.55 4.32
C ASP A 192 -1.28 8.53 3.30
N GLY A 193 -2.61 8.46 3.18
CA GLY A 193 -3.28 7.50 2.30
C GLY A 193 -3.19 6.03 2.78
N GLY A 194 -2.75 5.79 4.01
CA GLY A 194 -2.70 4.47 4.63
C GLY A 194 -4.08 3.91 4.99
N THR A 195 -4.12 2.97 5.92
CA THR A 195 -5.35 2.27 6.32
C THR A 195 -6.46 3.22 6.75
N TYR A 196 -7.66 3.03 6.21
CA TYR A 196 -8.85 3.77 6.60
C TYR A 196 -9.38 3.31 7.96
N LYS A 197 -9.58 4.25 8.86
CA LYS A 197 -10.13 4.02 10.20
C LYS A 197 -11.41 4.81 10.39
N LYS A 198 -12.28 4.35 11.30
CA LYS A 198 -13.57 4.99 11.60
C LYS A 198 -13.38 6.16 12.57
N LEU A 199 -13.99 7.31 12.25
CA LEU A 199 -14.18 8.46 13.12
C LEU A 199 -15.68 8.70 13.32
N ILE A 200 -16.13 8.87 14.53
CA ILE A 200 -17.50 9.22 14.89
C ILE A 200 -17.50 10.66 15.37
N VAL A 201 -18.32 11.51 14.78
CA VAL A 201 -18.57 12.89 15.21
C VAL A 201 -19.95 12.96 15.87
N SER A 202 -19.99 13.48 17.09
CA SER A 202 -21.24 13.60 17.88
C SER A 202 -21.15 14.82 18.77
N HIS A 203 -21.83 15.88 18.36
CA HIS A 203 -21.95 17.15 19.11
C HIS A 203 -23.02 17.05 20.18
#